data_b84223bd7fe466870f1445e1f557d4e2
#
_entry.id   b84223bd7fe466870f1445e1f557d4e2
#
_cell.length_a   1.000
_cell.length_b   1.000
_cell.length_c   1.000
_cell.angle_alpha   90.00
_cell.angle_beta   90.00
_cell.angle_gamma   90.00
#
_symmetry.space_group_name_H-M   'P 1'
#
loop_
_entity.id
_entity.type
_entity.pdbx_description
1 polymer ?
#
loop_
_entity_poly.entity_id
_entity_poly.type
_entity_poly.pdbx_seq_one_letter_code
_entity_poly.pdbx_strand_id
1 'polypeptide(L)'
;MYNIPVLLLVFNRPKNISKIIKVLEKIKPTKIYISSDGPRKNNLYDEILCRKTKDNLLKIRWKCSIKKKYLISNQGCRKAVSNGISWFFKNENHGIILEDDCIPNLDFFKFCSINLKKYENSKK
;
A
#
# COMPACT_ATOMS: atom_id res chain seq x y z
N MET A 1 6.13 12.64 12.13
CA MET A 1 6.34 11.61 11.09
C MET A 1 5.74 10.29 11.55
N TYR A 2 5.17 9.54 10.64
CA TYR A 2 4.52 8.27 10.95
C TYR A 2 5.50 7.13 10.63
N ASN A 3 5.93 6.41 11.66
CA ASN A 3 7.01 5.43 11.54
C ASN A 3 6.56 3.98 11.34
N ILE A 4 5.27 3.72 11.36
CA ILE A 4 4.78 2.37 11.06
C ILE A 4 4.83 2.16 9.55
N PRO A 5 5.52 1.11 9.06
CA PRO A 5 5.55 0.84 7.62
C PRO A 5 4.16 0.58 7.06
N VAL A 6 3.92 1.04 5.84
CA VAL A 6 2.63 0.89 5.16
C VAL A 6 2.84 0.10 3.88
N LEU A 7 2.05 -0.96 3.69
CA LEU A 7 1.98 -1.69 2.44
C LEU A 7 0.70 -1.29 1.70
N LEU A 8 0.86 -0.84 0.46
CA LEU A 8 -0.26 -0.60 -0.45
C LEU A 8 -0.37 -1.77 -1.42
N LEU A 9 -1.52 -2.43 -1.41
CA LEU A 9 -1.86 -3.47 -2.37
C LEU A 9 -2.74 -2.84 -3.43
N VAL A 10 -2.22 -2.69 -4.63
CA VAL A 10 -2.87 -1.93 -5.70
C VAL A 10 -3.04 -2.76 -6.97
N PHE A 11 -3.96 -2.34 -7.83
CA PHE A 11 -4.18 -2.99 -9.13
C PHE A 11 -4.63 -1.95 -10.16
N ASN A 12 -5.93 -1.70 -10.28
CA ASN A 12 -6.52 -0.91 -11.36
C ASN A 12 -7.53 0.14 -10.88
N ARG A 13 -7.30 0.74 -9.71
CA ARG A 13 -8.20 1.74 -9.14
C ARG A 13 -7.50 3.08 -8.91
N PRO A 14 -7.21 3.83 -10.00
CA PRO A 14 -6.44 5.07 -9.89
C PRO A 14 -7.11 6.14 -9.04
N LYS A 15 -8.45 6.24 -9.09
CA LYS A 15 -9.19 7.23 -8.29
C LYS A 15 -9.07 6.95 -6.79
N ASN A 16 -9.18 5.68 -6.40
CA ASN A 16 -9.04 5.28 -5.01
C ASN A 16 -7.62 5.53 -4.51
N ILE A 17 -6.63 5.23 -5.33
CA ILE A 17 -5.22 5.47 -4.98
C ILE A 17 -4.97 6.97 -4.75
N SER A 18 -5.53 7.84 -5.58
CA SER A 18 -5.42 9.29 -5.35
C SER A 18 -5.98 9.71 -3.99
N LYS A 19 -7.11 9.13 -3.58
CA LYS A 19 -7.73 9.42 -2.28
C LYS A 19 -6.89 8.89 -1.13
N ILE A 20 -6.35 7.67 -1.27
CA ILE A 20 -5.49 7.07 -0.25
C ILE A 20 -4.23 7.91 -0.05
N ILE A 21 -3.61 8.36 -1.14
CA ILE A 21 -2.40 9.18 -1.08
C ILE A 21 -2.68 10.52 -0.37
N LYS A 22 -3.84 11.12 -0.57
CA LYS A 22 -4.22 12.36 0.13
C LYS A 22 -4.30 12.15 1.65
N VAL A 23 -4.80 11.00 2.09
CA VAL A 23 -4.83 10.67 3.51
C VAL A 23 -3.41 10.43 4.02
N LEU A 24 -2.61 9.66 3.30
CA LEU A 24 -1.23 9.38 3.69
C LEU A 24 -0.37 10.63 3.74
N GLU A 25 -0.62 11.59 2.87
CA GLU A 25 0.11 12.86 2.87
C GLU A 25 -0.03 13.61 4.19
N LYS A 26 -1.14 13.44 4.88
CA LYS A 26 -1.39 14.11 6.17
C LYS A 26 -0.57 13.50 7.31
N ILE A 27 -0.27 12.21 7.25
CA ILE A 27 0.51 11.53 8.30
C ILE A 27 1.96 11.28 7.91
N LYS A 28 2.27 11.29 6.63
CA LYS A 28 3.61 11.16 6.05
C LYS A 28 4.37 9.93 6.56
N PRO A 29 3.91 8.70 6.19
CA PRO A 29 4.65 7.49 6.54
C PRO A 29 6.09 7.55 6.01
N THR A 30 7.04 7.10 6.82
CA THR A 30 8.45 7.14 6.44
C THR A 30 8.86 5.94 5.57
N LYS A 31 8.09 4.86 5.62
CA LYS A 31 8.33 3.67 4.79
C LYS A 31 7.04 3.25 4.11
N ILE A 32 7.08 3.15 2.80
CA ILE A 32 5.94 2.71 1.99
C ILE A 32 6.41 1.59 1.08
N TYR A 33 5.65 0.50 1.08
CA TYR A 33 5.81 -0.62 0.17
C TYR A 33 4.60 -0.64 -0.76
N ILE A 34 4.84 -0.85 -2.03
CA ILE A 34 3.77 -0.90 -3.03
C ILE A 34 3.88 -2.20 -3.79
N SER A 35 2.84 -3.04 -3.70
CA SER A 35 2.73 -4.27 -4.46
C SER A 35 1.58 -4.15 -5.44
N SER A 36 1.85 -4.31 -6.73
CA SER A 36 0.84 -4.17 -7.77
C SER A 36 0.78 -5.44 -8.61
N ASP A 37 -0.42 -6.02 -8.74
CA ASP A 37 -0.66 -7.06 -9.74
C ASP A 37 -0.55 -6.47 -11.14
N GLY A 38 -0.25 -7.30 -12.12
CA GLY A 38 -0.20 -6.88 -13.51
C GLY A 38 -1.59 -6.89 -14.16
N PRO A 39 -1.76 -6.23 -15.30
CA PRO A 39 -3.03 -6.23 -16.02
C PRO A 39 -3.38 -7.63 -16.52
N ARG A 40 -4.68 -7.94 -16.54
CA ARG A 40 -5.16 -9.20 -17.07
C ARG A 40 -4.87 -9.29 -18.57
N LYS A 41 -4.55 -10.49 -19.01
CA LYS A 41 -4.16 -10.74 -20.41
C LYS A 41 -5.27 -10.30 -21.38
N ASN A 42 -4.87 -9.60 -22.44
CA ASN A 42 -5.77 -9.10 -23.49
C ASN A 42 -6.87 -8.16 -22.95
N ASN A 43 -6.59 -7.47 -21.85
CA ASN A 43 -7.52 -6.51 -21.29
C ASN A 43 -6.90 -5.10 -21.37
N LEU A 44 -7.21 -4.40 -22.45
CA LEU A 44 -6.69 -3.05 -22.68
C LEU A 44 -7.15 -2.07 -21.59
N TYR A 45 -8.35 -2.26 -21.08
CA TYR A 45 -8.89 -1.41 -20.03
C TYR A 45 -8.06 -1.52 -18.75
N ASP A 46 -7.68 -2.75 -18.38
CA ASP A 46 -6.77 -2.99 -17.25
C ASP A 46 -5.43 -2.32 -17.47
N GLU A 47 -4.86 -2.41 -18.67
CA GLU A 47 -3.57 -1.78 -18.97
C GLU A 47 -3.60 -0.27 -18.73
N ILE A 48 -4.67 0.38 -19.18
CA ILE A 48 -4.85 1.82 -19.00
C ILE A 48 -4.99 2.17 -17.53
N LEU A 49 -5.84 1.45 -16.81
CA LEU A 49 -6.10 1.72 -15.38
C LEU A 49 -4.90 1.42 -14.51
N CYS A 50 -4.16 0.34 -14.80
CA CYS A 50 -2.93 0.03 -14.08
C CYS A 50 -1.88 1.11 -14.28
N ARG A 51 -1.76 1.63 -15.49
CA ARG A 51 -0.83 2.72 -15.78
C ARG A 51 -1.21 3.99 -15.03
N LYS A 52 -2.49 4.36 -15.06
CA LYS A 52 -2.99 5.53 -14.32
C LYS A 52 -2.78 5.38 -12.81
N THR A 53 -2.95 4.17 -12.29
CA THR A 53 -2.69 3.89 -10.88
C THR A 53 -1.24 4.16 -10.53
N LYS A 54 -0.30 3.67 -11.33
CA LYS A 54 1.13 3.92 -11.14
C LYS A 54 1.48 5.39 -11.26
N ASP A 55 0.87 6.10 -12.20
CA ASP A 55 1.07 7.54 -12.35
C ASP A 55 0.60 8.29 -11.09
N ASN A 56 -0.53 7.89 -10.52
CA ASN A 56 -1.04 8.51 -9.30
C ASN A 56 -0.14 8.22 -8.10
N LEU A 57 0.53 7.07 -8.05
CA LEU A 57 1.49 6.74 -6.99
C LEU A 57 2.71 7.67 -7.01
N LEU A 58 3.03 8.29 -8.14
CA LEU A 58 4.10 9.29 -8.22
C LEU A 58 3.79 10.57 -7.46
N LYS A 59 2.55 10.75 -7.01
CA LYS A 59 2.15 11.89 -6.18
C LYS A 59 2.61 11.78 -4.73
N ILE A 60 3.21 10.65 -4.35
CA ILE A 60 3.86 10.51 -3.05
C ILE A 60 5.15 11.33 -3.10
N ARG A 61 5.13 12.52 -2.50
CA ARG A 61 6.22 13.51 -2.63
C ARG A 61 6.87 13.91 -1.30
N TRP A 62 6.35 13.43 -0.17
CA TRP A 62 7.00 13.66 1.11
C TRP A 62 8.21 12.73 1.24
N LYS A 63 9.13 13.09 2.14
CA LYS A 63 10.35 12.32 2.35
C LYS A 63 10.01 10.94 2.95
N CYS A 64 10.26 9.88 2.18
CA CYS A 64 10.01 8.52 2.62
C CYS A 64 10.79 7.52 1.76
N SER A 65 10.97 6.32 2.30
CA SER A 65 11.51 5.19 1.54
C SER A 65 10.35 4.49 0.84
N ILE A 66 10.45 4.29 -0.47
CA ILE A 66 9.43 3.59 -1.25
C ILE A 66 10.07 2.36 -1.89
N LYS A 67 9.51 1.19 -1.61
CA LYS A 67 9.89 -0.07 -2.26
C LYS A 67 8.73 -0.58 -3.09
N LYS A 68 9.01 -0.95 -4.33
CA LYS A 68 8.00 -1.31 -5.32
C LYS A 68 8.17 -2.75 -5.78
N LYS A 69 7.05 -3.46 -5.93
CA LYS A 69 6.99 -4.78 -6.52
C LYS A 69 5.84 -4.78 -7.53
N TYR A 70 6.16 -4.37 -8.76
CA TYR A 70 5.17 -4.25 -9.85
C TYR A 70 5.27 -5.48 -10.75
N LEU A 71 4.18 -6.24 -10.83
CA LEU A 71 4.12 -7.42 -11.69
C LEU A 71 3.75 -7.01 -13.11
N ILE A 72 4.38 -7.66 -14.09
CA ILE A 72 4.12 -7.41 -15.50
C ILE A 72 2.84 -8.10 -15.95
N SER A 73 2.61 -9.33 -15.44
CA SER A 73 1.44 -10.13 -15.79
C SER A 73 0.55 -10.37 -14.57
N ASN A 74 -0.73 -10.57 -14.82
CA ASN A 74 -1.71 -10.81 -13.77
C ASN A 74 -1.51 -12.18 -13.12
N GLN A 75 -1.42 -12.21 -11.80
CA GLN A 75 -1.34 -13.45 -11.01
C GLN A 75 -2.69 -13.82 -10.39
N GLY A 76 -3.66 -12.90 -10.42
CA GLY A 76 -4.92 -13.04 -9.72
C GLY A 76 -4.86 -12.43 -8.31
N CYS A 77 -6.01 -11.95 -7.86
CA CYS A 77 -6.11 -11.18 -6.62
C CYS A 77 -5.54 -11.92 -5.41
N ARG A 78 -5.96 -13.17 -5.19
CA ARG A 78 -5.53 -13.95 -4.02
C ARG A 78 -4.01 -14.14 -3.98
N LYS A 79 -3.43 -14.55 -5.10
CA LYS A 79 -2.00 -14.82 -5.19
C LYS A 79 -1.17 -13.55 -5.09
N ALA A 80 -1.60 -12.49 -5.77
CA ALA A 80 -0.92 -11.21 -5.75
C ALA A 80 -0.92 -10.61 -4.35
N VAL A 81 -2.04 -10.64 -3.65
CA VAL A 81 -2.17 -10.14 -2.27
C VAL A 81 -1.28 -10.95 -1.33
N SER A 82 -1.35 -12.28 -1.39
CA SER A 82 -0.56 -13.17 -0.55
C SER A 82 0.94 -12.95 -0.77
N ASN A 83 1.37 -12.86 -2.01
CA ASN A 83 2.78 -12.62 -2.34
C ASN A 83 3.25 -11.24 -1.89
N GLY A 84 2.40 -10.22 -2.03
CA GLY A 84 2.71 -8.87 -1.56
C GLY A 84 2.89 -8.80 -0.05
N ILE A 85 2.00 -9.43 0.70
CA ILE A 85 2.08 -9.49 2.15
C ILE A 85 3.31 -10.25 2.61
N SER A 86 3.61 -11.40 1.99
CA SER A 86 4.81 -12.18 2.31
C SER A 86 6.09 -11.37 2.06
N TRP A 87 6.15 -10.67 0.93
CA TRP A 87 7.27 -9.81 0.60
C TRP A 87 7.46 -8.70 1.64
N PHE A 88 6.36 -8.06 2.04
CA PHE A 88 6.39 -7.00 3.04
C PHE A 88 6.96 -7.51 4.38
N PHE A 89 6.46 -8.63 4.86
CA PHE A 89 6.88 -9.17 6.16
C PHE A 89 8.24 -9.86 6.13
N LYS A 90 8.86 -10.03 4.97
CA LYS A 90 10.28 -10.39 4.91
C LYS A 90 11.18 -9.21 5.27
N ASN A 91 10.66 -8.00 5.12
CA ASN A 91 11.42 -6.76 5.33
C ASN A 91 11.02 -6.02 6.61
N GLU A 92 9.81 -6.24 7.13
CA GLU A 92 9.29 -5.54 8.29
C GLU A 92 8.70 -6.53 9.30
N ASN A 93 8.83 -6.21 10.59
CA ASN A 93 8.27 -7.04 11.65
C ASN A 93 6.79 -6.76 11.90
N HIS A 94 6.33 -5.58 11.53
CA HIS A 94 4.95 -5.15 11.66
C HIS A 94 4.67 -4.07 10.63
N GLY A 95 3.42 -3.77 10.43
CA GLY A 95 3.02 -2.71 9.50
C GLY A 95 1.52 -2.66 9.29
N ILE A 96 1.12 -1.72 8.46
CA ILE A 96 -0.27 -1.52 8.08
C ILE A 96 -0.43 -1.95 6.63
N ILE A 97 -1.47 -2.74 6.36
CA ILE A 97 -1.80 -3.20 5.02
C ILE A 97 -3.06 -2.47 4.56
N LEU A 98 -2.96 -1.77 3.44
CA LEU A 98 -4.08 -1.07 2.82
C LEU A 98 -4.34 -1.66 1.44
N GLU A 99 -5.58 -2.06 1.18
CA GLU A 99 -6.02 -2.45 -0.14
C GLU A 99 -6.65 -1.26 -0.84
N ASP A 100 -6.57 -1.22 -2.17
CA ASP A 100 -7.02 -0.08 -2.96
C ASP A 100 -8.54 0.07 -3.06
N ASP A 101 -9.31 -0.86 -2.50
CA ASP A 101 -10.77 -0.78 -2.42
C ASP A 101 -11.29 -0.13 -1.13
N CYS A 102 -10.40 0.14 -0.18
CA CYS A 102 -10.76 0.74 1.12
C CYS A 102 -9.94 1.99 1.37
N ILE A 103 -10.62 3.12 1.58
CA ILE A 103 -9.96 4.39 1.87
C ILE A 103 -9.95 4.58 3.39
N PRO A 104 -8.77 4.60 4.04
CA PRO A 104 -8.69 4.78 5.48
C PRO A 104 -8.94 6.23 5.86
N ASN A 105 -9.31 6.46 7.12
CA ASN A 105 -9.35 7.81 7.69
C ASN A 105 -8.16 8.01 8.64
N LEU A 106 -7.98 9.24 9.11
CA LEU A 106 -6.86 9.56 10.00
C LEU A 106 -6.94 8.83 11.34
N ASP A 107 -8.16 8.62 11.84
CA ASP A 107 -8.36 7.92 13.11
C ASP A 107 -7.87 6.48 13.07
N PHE A 108 -7.98 5.83 11.91
CA PHE A 108 -7.43 4.48 11.72
C PHE A 108 -5.93 4.43 11.99
N PHE A 109 -5.17 5.39 11.46
CA PHE A 109 -3.71 5.42 11.65
C PHE A 109 -3.34 5.71 13.10
N LYS A 110 -4.08 6.59 13.75
CA LYS A 110 -3.90 6.88 15.17
C LYS A 110 -4.18 5.63 16.02
N PHE A 111 -5.26 4.92 15.72
CA PHE A 111 -5.62 3.67 16.35
C PHE A 111 -4.51 2.62 16.21
N CYS A 112 -3.97 2.45 15.01
CA CYS A 112 -2.88 1.51 14.75
C CYS A 112 -1.63 1.85 15.55
N SER A 113 -1.27 3.13 15.62
CA SER A 113 -0.11 3.60 16.37
C SER A 113 -0.23 3.27 17.87
N ILE A 114 -1.41 3.53 18.46
CA ILE A 114 -1.66 3.27 19.87
C ILE A 114 -1.61 1.76 20.16
N ASN A 115 -2.23 0.96 19.30
CA ASN A 115 -2.31 -0.49 19.52
C ASN A 115 -0.96 -1.19 19.35
N LEU A 116 -0.14 -0.76 18.40
CA LEU A 116 1.19 -1.32 18.23
C LEU A 116 2.08 -1.03 19.44
N LYS A 117 2.00 0.16 20.03
CA LYS A 117 2.72 0.49 21.26
C LYS A 117 2.28 -0.38 22.43
N LYS A 118 0.99 -0.60 22.59
CA LYS A 118 0.46 -1.50 23.63
C LYS A 118 0.95 -2.92 23.43
N TYR A 119 0.94 -3.41 22.20
CA TYR A 119 1.40 -4.77 21.89
C TYR A 119 2.87 -4.95 22.21
N GLU A 120 3.72 -4.00 21.82
CA GLU A 120 5.14 -4.02 22.14
C GLU A 120 5.37 -4.06 23.66
N ASN A 121 4.63 -3.25 24.41
CA ASN A 121 4.74 -3.22 25.87
C ASN A 121 4.26 -4.51 26.54
N SER A 122 3.22 -5.15 26.00
CA SER A 122 2.68 -6.38 26.56
C SER A 122 3.54 -7.61 26.30
N LYS A 123 4.44 -7.56 25.34
CA LYS A 123 5.38 -8.64 25.04
C LYS A 123 6.55 -8.73 26.02
N LYS A 124 6.69 -7.76 26.81
CA LYS A 124 7.72 -7.78 27.86
C LYS A 124 7.23 -8.58 29.06
#